data_8e21223f6d5ebeb4ca79e4562fc90dfc
#
_entry.id   8e21223f6d5ebeb4ca79e4562fc90dfc
#
_cell.length_a   1.000
_cell.length_b   1.000
_cell.length_c   1.000
_cell.angle_alpha   90.00
_cell.angle_beta   90.00
_cell.angle_gamma   90.00
#
_symmetry.space_group_name_H-M   'P 1'
#
loop_
_entity.id
_entity.type
_entity.pdbx_description
1 polymer ?
#
loop_
_entity_poly.entity_id
_entity_poly.type
_entity_poly.pdbx_seq_one_letter_code
_entity_poly.pdbx_strand_id
1 'polypeptide(L)'
;MRDAEERLLNQINATGLDTRIGPVAFSPYAEGSPNFASSYKLARDFYPDTLSQEQTIKQLEISLETARRNLKPNLDLIDSLGYSARTTNANYQQAIANLPNDHGNNWSLALNYSMPWGQHADKARERQATNSVTSAKLRLEQLEAQLMLDVRLAVRAVETNLVSVEIAAKATELASRQYDQQKARFDAGLSTSRVVLQFQDDLENARIAELQAKLALRRAVAELRRLEGTSPQRFRLPAE
;
A
#
# COMPACT_ATOMS: atom_id res chain seq x y z
N MET A 1 6.90 -28.61 -2.80
CA MET A 1 8.00 -27.63 -2.67
C MET A 1 8.20 -26.85 -3.95
N ARG A 2 8.34 -27.47 -5.11
CA ARG A 2 8.55 -26.78 -6.40
C ARG A 2 7.49 -25.72 -6.72
N ASP A 3 6.21 -26.02 -6.53
CA ASP A 3 5.12 -25.06 -6.79
C ASP A 3 5.16 -23.79 -5.92
N ALA A 4 5.68 -23.89 -4.70
CA ALA A 4 5.86 -22.73 -3.83
C ALA A 4 7.07 -21.88 -4.26
N GLU A 5 8.12 -22.53 -4.73
CA GLU A 5 9.31 -21.89 -5.31
C GLU A 5 8.96 -21.13 -6.59
N GLU A 6 8.21 -21.76 -7.50
CA GLU A 6 7.75 -21.13 -8.74
C GLU A 6 6.84 -19.93 -8.49
N ARG A 7 5.92 -20.04 -7.50
CA ARG A 7 5.07 -18.91 -7.09
C ARG A 7 5.88 -17.74 -6.55
N LEU A 8 6.90 -18.01 -5.74
CA LEU A 8 7.77 -16.98 -5.20
C LEU A 8 8.61 -16.32 -6.30
N LEU A 9 9.20 -17.12 -7.19
CA LEU A 9 9.96 -16.61 -8.34
C LEU A 9 9.10 -15.73 -9.25
N ASN A 10 7.84 -16.11 -9.47
CA ASN A 10 6.89 -15.31 -10.23
C ASN A 10 6.55 -13.98 -9.53
N GLN A 11 6.36 -14.00 -8.20
CA GLN A 11 6.09 -12.78 -7.42
C GLN A 11 7.24 -11.77 -7.43
N ILE A 12 8.48 -12.25 -7.43
CA ILE A 12 9.68 -11.38 -7.49
C ILE A 12 10.13 -11.08 -8.92
N ASN A 13 9.32 -11.48 -9.92
CA ASN A 13 9.61 -11.31 -11.36
C ASN A 13 10.97 -11.88 -11.81
N ALA A 14 11.46 -12.91 -11.11
CA ALA A 14 12.72 -13.60 -11.41
C ALA A 14 12.45 -14.86 -12.24
N THR A 15 11.94 -14.68 -13.47
CA THR A 15 11.49 -15.76 -14.37
C THR A 15 12.62 -16.41 -15.19
N GLY A 16 13.84 -16.43 -14.70
CA GLY A 16 14.94 -17.15 -15.35
C GLY A 16 14.73 -18.67 -15.29
N LEU A 17 14.87 -19.37 -16.42
CA LEU A 17 14.67 -20.82 -16.56
C LEU A 17 15.51 -21.69 -15.59
N ASP A 18 16.55 -21.13 -14.99
CA ASP A 18 17.48 -21.81 -14.07
C ASP A 18 17.59 -21.18 -12.68
N THR A 19 16.69 -20.26 -12.35
CA THR A 19 16.71 -19.58 -11.05
C THR A 19 16.15 -20.50 -9.97
N ARG A 20 16.99 -20.96 -9.05
CA ARG A 20 16.60 -21.74 -7.86
C ARG A 20 16.77 -20.90 -6.61
N ILE A 21 15.84 -21.04 -5.69
CA ILE A 21 15.94 -20.43 -4.37
C ILE A 21 16.80 -21.36 -3.51
N GLY A 22 17.95 -20.86 -3.08
CA GLY A 22 18.83 -21.58 -2.15
C GLY A 22 18.20 -21.72 -0.75
N PRO A 23 18.84 -22.49 0.14
CA PRO A 23 18.38 -22.63 1.52
C PRO A 23 18.33 -21.25 2.20
N VAL A 24 17.17 -20.90 2.75
CA VAL A 24 16.96 -19.63 3.44
C VAL A 24 17.44 -19.77 4.88
N ALA A 25 18.49 -19.03 5.24
CA ALA A 25 18.91 -18.93 6.63
C ALA A 25 17.99 -17.94 7.38
N PHE A 26 17.41 -18.38 8.50
CA PHE A 26 16.66 -17.50 9.38
C PHE A 26 17.63 -16.67 10.23
N SER A 27 17.75 -15.38 9.94
CA SER A 27 18.43 -14.47 10.87
C SER A 27 17.59 -14.37 12.15
N PRO A 28 18.19 -14.41 13.36
CA PRO A 28 17.42 -14.22 14.60
C PRO A 28 16.71 -12.86 14.57
N TYR A 29 15.53 -12.81 15.18
CA TYR A 29 14.83 -11.54 15.37
C TYR A 29 15.54 -10.78 16.48
N ALA A 30 16.27 -9.72 16.11
CA ALA A 30 17.09 -8.91 17.02
C ALA A 30 16.37 -7.66 17.56
N GLU A 31 15.22 -7.33 16.98
CA GLU A 31 14.41 -6.21 17.43
C GLU A 31 13.58 -6.67 18.63
N GLY A 32 13.70 -6.00 19.78
CA GLY A 32 12.93 -6.30 21.01
C GLY A 32 11.42 -6.20 20.82
N SER A 33 10.64 -6.33 21.87
CA SER A 33 9.18 -6.18 21.81
C SER A 33 8.79 -4.84 21.17
N PRO A 34 7.95 -4.84 20.13
CA PRO A 34 7.53 -3.61 19.47
C PRO A 34 6.69 -2.76 20.43
N ASN A 35 6.86 -1.43 20.39
CA ASN A 35 6.05 -0.51 21.19
C ASN A 35 4.87 -0.02 20.33
N PHE A 36 3.64 -0.22 20.84
CA PHE A 36 2.42 0.22 20.16
C PHE A 36 2.46 1.71 19.77
N ALA A 37 2.91 2.60 20.67
CA ALA A 37 2.90 4.04 20.42
C ALA A 37 3.81 4.44 19.25
N SER A 38 5.01 3.84 19.15
CA SER A 38 5.94 4.09 18.05
C SER A 38 5.45 3.51 16.74
N SER A 39 4.93 2.27 16.76
CA SER A 39 4.39 1.60 15.56
C SER A 39 3.15 2.32 15.03
N TYR A 40 2.25 2.78 15.90
CA TYR A 40 1.08 3.53 15.48
C TYR A 40 1.44 4.89 14.87
N LYS A 41 2.43 5.59 15.43
CA LYS A 41 2.92 6.84 14.86
C LYS A 41 3.46 6.65 13.45
N LEU A 42 4.31 5.62 13.24
CA LEU A 42 4.82 5.29 11.90
C LEU A 42 3.70 4.90 10.94
N ALA A 43 2.75 4.07 11.40
CA ALA A 43 1.61 3.67 10.59
C ALA A 43 0.78 4.90 10.16
N ARG A 44 0.49 5.83 11.04
CA ARG A 44 -0.25 7.04 10.71
C ARG A 44 0.44 7.91 9.67
N ASP A 45 1.78 8.03 9.77
CA ASP A 45 2.57 8.88 8.89
C ASP A 45 2.80 8.26 7.50
N PHE A 46 2.82 6.92 7.37
CA PHE A 46 3.24 6.23 6.16
C PHE A 46 2.23 5.22 5.59
N TYR A 47 1.07 5.02 6.21
CA TYR A 47 0.10 4.05 5.69
C TYR A 47 -0.56 4.55 4.40
N PRO A 48 -0.45 3.80 3.29
CA PRO A 48 -0.85 4.29 1.97
C PRO A 48 -2.34 4.64 1.87
N ASP A 49 -3.22 3.87 2.55
CA ASP A 49 -4.66 4.06 2.43
C ASP A 49 -5.13 5.36 3.11
N THR A 50 -4.51 5.75 4.24
CA THR A 50 -4.80 7.03 4.91
C THR A 50 -4.31 8.20 4.07
N LEU A 51 -3.09 8.11 3.52
CA LEU A 51 -2.54 9.13 2.63
C LEU A 51 -3.36 9.29 1.35
N SER A 52 -3.79 8.19 0.74
CA SER A 52 -4.68 8.20 -0.43
C SER A 52 -6.03 8.84 -0.12
N GLN A 53 -6.62 8.54 1.05
CA GLN A 53 -7.88 9.14 1.48
C GLN A 53 -7.75 10.64 1.75
N GLU A 54 -6.62 11.11 2.31
CA GLU A 54 -6.34 12.54 2.47
C GLU A 54 -6.25 13.27 1.12
N GLN A 55 -5.61 12.67 0.12
CA GLN A 55 -5.56 13.24 -1.24
C GLN A 55 -6.97 13.29 -1.87
N THR A 56 -7.78 12.26 -1.64
CA THR A 56 -9.18 12.22 -2.09
C THR A 56 -9.99 13.36 -1.45
N ILE A 57 -9.79 13.65 -0.16
CA ILE A 57 -10.45 14.77 0.52
C ILE A 57 -10.03 16.09 -0.12
N LYS A 58 -8.75 16.31 -0.37
CA LYS A 58 -8.26 17.54 -1.05
C LYS A 58 -8.88 17.72 -2.44
N GLN A 59 -8.99 16.63 -3.21
CA GLN A 59 -9.65 16.67 -4.52
C GLN A 59 -11.12 17.04 -4.42
N LEU A 60 -11.84 16.50 -3.43
CA LEU A 60 -13.26 16.81 -3.19
C LEU A 60 -13.43 18.26 -2.68
N GLU A 61 -12.51 18.77 -1.88
CA GLU A 61 -12.51 20.17 -1.43
C GLU A 61 -12.32 21.15 -2.61
N ILE A 62 -11.44 20.83 -3.57
CA ILE A 62 -11.31 21.59 -4.81
C ILE A 62 -12.61 21.55 -5.63
N SER A 63 -13.25 20.39 -5.71
CA SER A 63 -14.52 20.22 -6.40
C SER A 63 -15.64 21.05 -5.74
N LEU A 64 -15.66 21.08 -4.40
CA LEU A 64 -16.58 21.91 -3.63
C LEU A 64 -16.34 23.40 -3.89
N GLU A 65 -15.09 23.84 -3.91
CA GLU A 65 -14.75 25.22 -4.21
C GLU A 65 -15.19 25.61 -5.63
N THR A 66 -15.01 24.72 -6.60
CA THR A 66 -15.49 24.91 -7.97
C THR A 66 -17.03 25.03 -7.99
N ALA A 67 -17.75 24.16 -7.30
CA ALA A 67 -19.20 24.25 -7.19
C ALA A 67 -19.66 25.58 -6.57
N ARG A 68 -18.96 26.07 -5.54
CA ARG A 68 -19.22 27.38 -4.93
C ARG A 68 -18.91 28.55 -5.85
N ARG A 69 -17.85 28.45 -6.65
CA ARG A 69 -17.51 29.48 -7.64
C ARG A 69 -18.58 29.59 -8.74
N ASN A 70 -19.14 28.45 -9.17
CA ASN A 70 -20.23 28.42 -10.16
C ASN A 70 -21.55 29.05 -9.68
N LEU A 71 -21.71 29.31 -8.39
CA LEU A 71 -22.81 30.11 -7.85
C LEU A 71 -22.61 31.61 -8.04
N LYS A 72 -21.40 32.08 -8.38
CA LYS A 72 -21.08 33.46 -8.57
C LYS A 72 -21.35 33.86 -10.03
N PRO A 73 -21.69 35.16 -10.31
CA PRO A 73 -21.76 35.63 -11.66
C PRO A 73 -20.43 35.45 -12.40
N ASN A 74 -20.51 35.10 -13.67
CA ASN A 74 -19.36 35.03 -14.56
C ASN A 74 -19.24 36.27 -15.45
N LEU A 75 -18.04 36.76 -15.60
CA LEU A 75 -17.71 37.88 -16.47
C LEU A 75 -16.56 37.47 -17.38
N ASP A 76 -16.89 37.26 -18.65
CA ASP A 76 -15.92 36.85 -19.65
C ASP A 76 -15.59 38.02 -20.58
N LEU A 77 -14.31 38.30 -20.74
CA LEU A 77 -13.80 39.17 -21.76
C LEU A 77 -13.28 38.32 -22.91
N ILE A 78 -13.92 38.43 -24.05
CA ILE A 78 -13.55 37.70 -25.27
C ILE A 78 -12.93 38.69 -26.25
N ASP A 79 -11.65 38.46 -26.53
CA ASP A 79 -10.95 39.18 -27.59
C ASP A 79 -10.67 38.20 -28.74
N SER A 80 -11.02 38.61 -29.96
CA SER A 80 -10.71 37.83 -31.14
C SER A 80 -10.09 38.73 -32.21
N LEU A 81 -8.96 38.27 -32.72
CA LEU A 81 -8.23 38.93 -33.82
C LEU A 81 -8.21 37.96 -35.01
N GLY A 82 -8.77 38.37 -36.12
CA GLY A 82 -8.81 37.58 -37.33
C GLY A 82 -8.21 38.36 -38.51
N TYR A 83 -7.50 37.63 -39.35
CA TYR A 83 -7.04 38.12 -40.66
C TYR A 83 -7.76 37.32 -41.75
N SER A 84 -8.35 38.02 -42.71
CA SER A 84 -8.98 37.40 -43.85
C SER A 84 -8.37 37.95 -45.15
N ALA A 85 -7.91 37.04 -46.02
CA ALA A 85 -7.51 37.41 -47.37
C ALA A 85 -8.49 36.80 -48.37
N ARG A 86 -8.81 37.55 -49.44
CA ARG A 86 -9.64 37.08 -50.54
C ARG A 86 -8.78 36.95 -51.78
N THR A 87 -9.04 35.93 -52.56
CA THR A 87 -8.51 35.79 -53.92
C THR A 87 -9.67 35.59 -54.89
N THR A 88 -9.59 36.25 -56.03
CA THR A 88 -10.55 36.10 -57.13
C THR A 88 -10.35 34.82 -57.94
N ASN A 89 -9.18 34.23 -57.80
CA ASN A 89 -8.85 32.94 -58.46
C ASN A 89 -8.81 31.86 -57.37
N ALA A 90 -9.46 30.71 -57.57
CA ALA A 90 -9.56 29.61 -56.62
C ALA A 90 -8.21 28.91 -56.33
N ASN A 91 -7.20 29.73 -55.92
CA ASN A 91 -5.85 29.26 -55.62
C ASN A 91 -5.49 29.57 -54.17
N TYR A 92 -5.53 28.53 -53.29
CA TYR A 92 -5.24 28.66 -51.86
C TYR A 92 -3.82 29.20 -51.56
N GLN A 93 -2.84 28.91 -52.44
CA GLN A 93 -1.47 29.41 -52.27
C GLN A 93 -1.38 30.93 -52.40
N GLN A 94 -2.13 31.51 -53.34
CA GLN A 94 -2.21 32.96 -53.49
C GLN A 94 -2.97 33.63 -52.34
N ALA A 95 -4.00 32.99 -51.81
CA ALA A 95 -4.71 33.50 -50.65
C ALA A 95 -3.79 33.59 -49.41
N ILE A 96 -2.97 32.57 -49.21
CA ILE A 96 -1.99 32.55 -48.09
C ILE A 96 -0.86 33.56 -48.34
N ALA A 97 -0.38 33.68 -49.58
CA ALA A 97 0.68 34.63 -49.93
C ALA A 97 0.20 36.09 -49.84
N ASN A 98 -1.09 36.35 -50.00
CA ASN A 98 -1.68 37.68 -49.90
C ASN A 98 -2.04 38.07 -48.45
N LEU A 99 -2.02 37.14 -47.50
CA LEU A 99 -2.27 37.44 -46.08
C LEU A 99 -1.46 38.60 -45.50
N PRO A 100 -0.17 38.82 -45.89
CA PRO A 100 0.60 39.98 -45.40
C PRO A 100 0.23 41.31 -46.06
N ASN A 101 -0.29 41.31 -47.30
CA ASN A 101 -0.39 42.54 -48.15
C ASN A 101 -1.83 42.96 -48.43
N ASP A 102 -2.79 42.07 -48.52
CA ASP A 102 -4.20 42.34 -48.81
C ASP A 102 -5.09 41.65 -47.78
N HIS A 103 -5.08 42.18 -46.58
CA HIS A 103 -5.75 41.60 -45.43
C HIS A 103 -6.88 42.51 -44.94
N GLY A 104 -8.04 41.92 -44.73
CA GLY A 104 -9.08 42.49 -43.91
C GLY A 104 -8.78 42.17 -42.43
N ASN A 105 -8.46 43.19 -41.65
CA ASN A 105 -8.32 43.02 -40.20
C ASN A 105 -9.72 42.98 -39.60
N ASN A 106 -9.98 41.92 -38.91
CA ASN A 106 -11.20 41.75 -38.13
C ASN A 106 -10.84 41.60 -36.66
N TRP A 107 -11.29 42.53 -35.86
CA TRP A 107 -11.13 42.40 -34.40
C TRP A 107 -12.49 42.58 -33.74
N SER A 108 -12.72 41.84 -32.69
CA SER A 108 -13.89 42.01 -31.87
C SER A 108 -13.52 41.86 -30.40
N LEU A 109 -14.05 42.76 -29.60
CA LEU A 109 -13.97 42.74 -28.16
C LEU A 109 -15.38 42.60 -27.61
N ALA A 110 -15.67 41.50 -26.93
CA ALA A 110 -16.97 41.26 -26.33
C ALA A 110 -16.82 41.06 -24.82
N LEU A 111 -17.67 41.72 -24.04
CA LEU A 111 -17.81 41.53 -22.61
C LEU A 111 -19.13 40.76 -22.36
N ASN A 112 -18.98 39.53 -21.90
CA ASN A 112 -20.14 38.68 -21.63
C ASN A 112 -20.34 38.54 -20.12
N TYR A 113 -21.41 39.08 -19.59
CA TYR A 113 -21.81 38.93 -18.21
C TYR A 113 -22.97 37.93 -18.13
N SER A 114 -22.74 36.81 -17.39
CA SER A 114 -23.78 35.82 -17.16
C SER A 114 -24.02 35.64 -15.67
N MET A 115 -25.29 35.71 -15.28
CA MET A 115 -25.74 35.47 -13.93
C MET A 115 -26.82 34.40 -13.95
N PRO A 116 -26.58 33.20 -13.35
CA PRO A 116 -27.58 32.16 -13.32
C PRO A 116 -28.75 32.57 -12.41
N TRP A 117 -29.95 32.64 -13.00
CA TRP A 117 -31.16 32.98 -12.27
C TRP A 117 -31.76 31.72 -11.60
N GLY A 118 -32.19 31.85 -10.31
CA GLY A 118 -32.79 30.74 -9.55
C GLY A 118 -31.82 29.74 -8.91
N GLN A 119 -30.70 29.43 -9.54
CA GLN A 119 -29.56 28.64 -9.01
C GLN A 119 -29.93 27.33 -8.28
N HIS A 120 -31.11 26.73 -8.51
CA HIS A 120 -31.55 25.52 -7.79
C HIS A 120 -30.61 24.33 -8.09
N ALA A 121 -30.21 24.16 -9.34
CA ALA A 121 -29.31 23.08 -9.75
C ALA A 121 -27.90 23.27 -9.17
N ASP A 122 -27.37 24.47 -9.20
CA ASP A 122 -26.01 24.74 -8.71
C ASP A 122 -25.92 24.69 -7.19
N LYS A 123 -26.96 25.16 -6.48
CA LYS A 123 -27.10 24.95 -5.02
C LYS A 123 -27.22 23.47 -4.66
N ALA A 124 -27.89 22.68 -5.48
CA ALA A 124 -27.96 21.22 -5.26
C ALA A 124 -26.57 20.57 -5.46
N ARG A 125 -25.82 20.99 -6.48
CA ARG A 125 -24.44 20.53 -6.72
C ARG A 125 -23.50 20.90 -5.57
N GLU A 126 -23.59 22.15 -5.06
CA GLU A 126 -22.79 22.59 -3.90
C GLU A 126 -23.11 21.75 -2.65
N ARG A 127 -24.40 21.49 -2.37
CA ARG A 127 -24.79 20.61 -1.25
C ARG A 127 -24.27 19.19 -1.44
N GLN A 128 -24.36 18.64 -2.65
CA GLN A 128 -23.82 17.33 -2.98
C GLN A 128 -22.32 17.27 -2.76
N ALA A 129 -21.55 18.27 -3.25
CA ALA A 129 -20.13 18.35 -3.03
C ALA A 129 -19.75 18.48 -1.53
N THR A 130 -20.54 19.28 -0.76
CA THR A 130 -20.37 19.38 0.69
C THR A 130 -20.57 18.04 1.40
N ASN A 131 -21.62 17.29 1.02
CA ASN A 131 -21.90 15.98 1.57
C ASN A 131 -20.79 14.97 1.20
N SER A 132 -20.25 15.06 -0.02
CA SER A 132 -19.13 14.21 -0.46
C SER A 132 -17.86 14.45 0.37
N VAL A 133 -17.52 15.71 0.64
CA VAL A 133 -16.39 16.07 1.53
C VAL A 133 -16.62 15.52 2.95
N THR A 134 -17.83 15.72 3.49
CA THR A 134 -18.17 15.22 4.83
C THR A 134 -18.07 13.71 4.92
N SER A 135 -18.63 13.00 3.95
CA SER A 135 -18.56 11.54 3.88
C SER A 135 -17.11 11.04 3.75
N ALA A 136 -16.28 11.74 2.96
CA ALA A 136 -14.86 11.38 2.83
C ALA A 136 -14.07 11.61 4.12
N LYS A 137 -14.38 12.65 4.89
CA LYS A 137 -13.77 12.90 6.22
C LYS A 137 -14.17 11.84 7.24
N LEU A 138 -15.45 11.46 7.29
CA LEU A 138 -15.91 10.37 8.15
C LEU A 138 -15.25 9.04 7.78
N ARG A 139 -15.02 8.80 6.48
CA ARG A 139 -14.30 7.61 6.04
C ARG A 139 -12.84 7.61 6.48
N LEU A 140 -12.16 8.78 6.49
CA LEU A 140 -10.81 8.90 7.03
C LEU A 140 -10.78 8.54 8.52
N GLU A 141 -11.71 9.07 9.32
CA GLU A 141 -11.82 8.74 10.74
C GLU A 141 -12.01 7.24 10.99
N GLN A 142 -12.85 6.60 10.17
CA GLN A 142 -13.04 5.14 10.21
C GLN A 142 -11.76 4.38 9.87
N LEU A 143 -11.03 4.80 8.83
CA LEU A 143 -9.74 4.20 8.46
C LEU A 143 -8.68 4.37 9.56
N GLU A 144 -8.59 5.53 10.19
CA GLU A 144 -7.67 5.76 11.31
C GLU A 144 -8.02 4.89 12.52
N ALA A 145 -9.30 4.75 12.84
CA ALA A 145 -9.76 3.88 13.93
C ALA A 145 -9.45 2.39 13.64
N GLN A 146 -9.69 1.95 12.40
CA GLN A 146 -9.36 0.59 11.97
C GLN A 146 -7.85 0.36 12.00
N LEU A 147 -7.05 1.28 11.48
CA LEU A 147 -5.58 1.22 11.52
C LEU A 147 -5.06 1.09 12.94
N MET A 148 -5.61 1.87 13.88
CA MET A 148 -5.23 1.77 15.31
C MET A 148 -5.49 0.37 15.85
N LEU A 149 -6.63 -0.23 15.52
CA LEU A 149 -6.98 -1.59 15.95
C LEU A 149 -6.02 -2.61 15.33
N ASP A 150 -5.77 -2.51 14.02
CA ASP A 150 -4.93 -3.45 13.28
C ASP A 150 -3.47 -3.42 13.77
N VAL A 151 -2.91 -2.22 14.02
CA VAL A 151 -1.57 -2.08 14.61
C VAL A 151 -1.51 -2.69 16.00
N ARG A 152 -2.56 -2.49 16.83
CA ARG A 152 -2.62 -3.09 18.17
C ARG A 152 -2.64 -4.61 18.13
N LEU A 153 -3.41 -5.17 17.21
CA LEU A 153 -3.48 -6.63 17.01
C LEU A 153 -2.15 -7.18 16.48
N ALA A 154 -1.51 -6.48 15.54
CA ALA A 154 -0.22 -6.88 14.98
C ALA A 154 0.89 -6.84 16.05
N VAL A 155 0.96 -5.81 16.88
CA VAL A 155 1.92 -5.74 18.02
C VAL A 155 1.72 -6.92 18.96
N ARG A 156 0.48 -7.19 19.38
CA ARG A 156 0.19 -8.35 20.25
C ARG A 156 0.55 -9.68 19.59
N ALA A 157 0.30 -9.81 18.28
CA ALA A 157 0.68 -11.01 17.55
C ALA A 157 2.20 -11.23 17.57
N VAL A 158 3.01 -10.17 17.41
CA VAL A 158 4.47 -10.27 17.53
C VAL A 158 4.88 -10.68 18.95
N GLU A 159 4.34 -10.05 19.99
CA GLU A 159 4.62 -10.40 21.39
C GLU A 159 4.28 -11.85 21.70
N THR A 160 3.09 -12.31 21.31
CA THR A 160 2.65 -13.71 21.53
C THR A 160 3.54 -14.70 20.80
N ASN A 161 3.91 -14.41 19.55
CA ASN A 161 4.79 -15.29 18.77
C ASN A 161 6.23 -15.30 19.30
N LEU A 162 6.73 -14.21 19.89
CA LEU A 162 8.03 -14.19 20.59
C LEU A 162 8.06 -15.20 21.73
N VAL A 163 7.03 -15.17 22.58
CA VAL A 163 6.89 -16.15 23.68
C VAL A 163 6.75 -17.57 23.14
N SER A 164 5.98 -17.76 22.07
CA SER A 164 5.80 -19.09 21.45
C SER A 164 7.12 -19.65 20.91
N VAL A 165 7.98 -18.83 20.31
CA VAL A 165 9.31 -19.28 19.85
C VAL A 165 10.18 -19.68 21.04
N GLU A 166 10.17 -18.94 22.14
CA GLU A 166 10.93 -19.29 23.33
C GLU A 166 10.47 -20.63 23.94
N ILE A 167 9.15 -20.83 24.05
CA ILE A 167 8.58 -22.09 24.55
C ILE A 167 8.96 -23.27 23.63
N ALA A 168 8.81 -23.09 22.31
CA ALA A 168 9.14 -24.15 21.35
C ALA A 168 10.63 -24.50 21.36
N ALA A 169 11.52 -23.49 21.48
CA ALA A 169 12.97 -23.74 21.61
C ALA A 169 13.31 -24.56 22.88
N LYS A 170 12.70 -24.23 24.04
CA LYS A 170 12.87 -25.00 25.28
C LYS A 170 12.31 -26.42 25.15
N ALA A 171 11.19 -26.59 24.45
CA ALA A 171 10.63 -27.92 24.19
C ALA A 171 11.56 -28.77 23.32
N THR A 172 12.17 -28.19 22.28
CA THR A 172 13.15 -28.86 21.42
C THR A 172 14.40 -29.26 22.22
N GLU A 173 14.88 -28.35 23.08
CA GLU A 173 16.04 -28.67 23.96
C GLU A 173 15.72 -29.84 24.89
N LEU A 174 14.53 -29.85 25.52
CA LEU A 174 14.11 -30.94 26.38
C LEU A 174 13.98 -32.29 25.63
N ALA A 175 13.36 -32.27 24.45
CA ALA A 175 13.22 -33.45 23.60
C ALA A 175 14.59 -34.01 23.18
N SER A 176 15.55 -33.10 22.84
CA SER A 176 16.93 -33.50 22.53
C SER A 176 17.60 -34.22 23.71
N ARG A 177 17.51 -33.64 24.91
CA ARG A 177 18.07 -34.28 26.13
C ARG A 177 17.42 -35.62 26.42
N GLN A 178 16.11 -35.76 26.24
CA GLN A 178 15.39 -37.04 26.43
C GLN A 178 15.83 -38.09 25.42
N TYR A 179 15.99 -37.71 24.14
CA TYR A 179 16.50 -38.59 23.11
C TYR A 179 17.92 -39.09 23.45
N ASP A 180 18.82 -38.18 23.80
CA ASP A 180 20.21 -38.51 24.16
C ASP A 180 20.26 -39.48 25.37
N GLN A 181 19.43 -39.22 26.37
CA GLN A 181 19.31 -40.10 27.53
C GLN A 181 18.81 -41.51 27.14
N GLN A 182 17.78 -41.62 26.29
CA GLN A 182 17.25 -42.92 25.86
C GLN A 182 18.22 -43.67 24.96
N LYS A 183 18.98 -42.93 24.12
CA LYS A 183 20.06 -43.50 23.30
C LYS A 183 21.17 -44.09 24.18
N ALA A 184 21.62 -43.37 25.21
CA ALA A 184 22.61 -43.89 26.17
C ALA A 184 22.12 -45.14 26.94
N ARG A 185 20.81 -45.17 27.31
CA ARG A 185 20.21 -46.35 27.93
C ARG A 185 20.13 -47.56 26.99
N PHE A 186 19.87 -47.31 25.70
CA PHE A 186 19.86 -48.36 24.69
C PHE A 186 21.29 -48.93 24.47
N ASP A 187 22.27 -48.06 24.38
CA ASP A 187 23.67 -48.46 24.23
C ASP A 187 24.16 -49.29 25.43
N ALA A 188 23.61 -49.03 26.62
CA ALA A 188 23.86 -49.83 27.84
C ALA A 188 22.97 -51.13 27.95
N GLY A 189 22.15 -51.43 26.93
CA GLY A 189 21.27 -52.61 26.93
C GLY A 189 20.02 -52.46 27.82
N LEU A 190 19.72 -51.25 28.32
CA LEU A 190 18.61 -50.98 29.26
C LEU A 190 17.35 -50.42 28.57
N SER A 191 17.34 -50.33 27.24
CA SER A 191 16.20 -49.85 26.44
C SER A 191 16.08 -50.65 25.14
N THR A 192 14.97 -50.44 24.42
CA THR A 192 14.73 -51.09 23.12
C THR A 192 14.82 -50.09 21.99
N SER A 193 15.13 -50.56 20.77
CA SER A 193 15.19 -49.72 19.56
C SER A 193 13.86 -48.99 19.31
N ARG A 194 12.73 -49.63 19.62
CA ARG A 194 11.40 -49.00 19.47
C ARG A 194 11.26 -47.74 20.33
N VAL A 195 11.76 -47.76 21.55
CA VAL A 195 11.70 -46.59 22.46
C VAL A 195 12.61 -45.49 21.95
N VAL A 196 13.81 -45.80 21.47
CA VAL A 196 14.72 -44.78 20.89
C VAL A 196 14.08 -44.12 19.67
N LEU A 197 13.46 -44.89 18.77
CA LEU A 197 12.75 -44.35 17.59
C LEU A 197 11.61 -43.42 18.01
N GLN A 198 10.84 -43.78 19.05
CA GLN A 198 9.78 -42.92 19.57
C GLN A 198 10.34 -41.57 20.04
N PHE A 199 11.42 -41.54 20.83
CA PHE A 199 12.03 -40.26 21.25
C PHE A 199 12.70 -39.51 20.11
N GLN A 200 13.14 -40.18 19.06
CA GLN A 200 13.60 -39.54 17.83
C GLN A 200 12.45 -38.82 17.10
N ASP A 201 11.31 -39.48 16.97
CA ASP A 201 10.10 -38.90 16.38
C ASP A 201 9.61 -37.70 17.20
N ASP A 202 9.64 -37.79 18.53
CA ASP A 202 9.28 -36.70 19.43
C ASP A 202 10.22 -35.48 19.24
N LEU A 203 11.53 -35.72 19.08
CA LEU A 203 12.52 -34.67 18.81
C LEU A 203 12.26 -34.00 17.45
N GLU A 204 12.01 -34.78 16.40
CA GLU A 204 11.72 -34.23 15.07
C GLU A 204 10.41 -33.43 15.08
N ASN A 205 9.38 -33.88 15.78
CA ASN A 205 8.14 -33.13 15.95
C ASN A 205 8.37 -31.80 16.68
N ALA A 206 9.19 -31.81 17.74
CA ALA A 206 9.56 -30.61 18.47
C ALA A 206 10.33 -29.60 17.58
N ARG A 207 11.27 -30.06 16.76
CA ARG A 207 12.00 -29.25 15.78
C ARG A 207 11.09 -28.61 14.74
N ILE A 208 10.12 -29.39 14.23
CA ILE A 208 9.12 -28.88 13.29
C ILE A 208 8.26 -27.80 13.95
N ALA A 209 7.82 -28.03 15.19
CA ALA A 209 7.03 -27.04 15.93
C ALA A 209 7.83 -25.74 16.19
N GLU A 210 9.11 -25.83 16.52
CA GLU A 210 9.99 -24.67 16.67
C GLU A 210 10.16 -23.88 15.36
N LEU A 211 10.33 -24.60 14.24
CA LEU A 211 10.42 -23.97 12.93
C LEU A 211 9.10 -23.25 12.57
N GLN A 212 7.96 -23.87 12.85
CA GLN A 212 6.64 -23.28 12.63
C GLN A 212 6.45 -22.01 13.48
N ALA A 213 6.86 -22.04 14.75
CA ALA A 213 6.81 -20.86 15.63
C ALA A 213 7.69 -19.71 15.11
N LYS A 214 8.91 -20.01 14.65
CA LYS A 214 9.80 -19.03 14.01
C LYS A 214 9.19 -18.42 12.75
N LEU A 215 8.54 -19.23 11.91
CA LEU A 215 7.84 -18.75 10.72
C LEU A 215 6.64 -17.87 11.07
N ALA A 216 5.86 -18.25 12.10
CA ALA A 216 4.73 -17.46 12.57
C ALA A 216 5.19 -16.07 13.08
N LEU A 217 6.27 -16.02 13.85
CA LEU A 217 6.88 -14.76 14.28
C LEU A 217 7.28 -13.89 13.09
N ARG A 218 7.94 -14.47 12.08
CA ARG A 218 8.36 -13.72 10.89
C ARG A 218 7.17 -13.13 10.12
N ARG A 219 6.09 -13.90 10.01
CA ARG A 219 4.85 -13.41 9.38
C ARG A 219 4.23 -12.27 10.18
N ALA A 220 4.18 -12.39 11.51
CA ALA A 220 3.65 -11.35 12.37
C ALA A 220 4.48 -10.05 12.28
N VAL A 221 5.81 -10.14 12.24
CA VAL A 221 6.71 -9.00 12.08
C VAL A 221 6.54 -8.36 10.68
N ALA A 222 6.42 -9.17 9.63
CA ALA A 222 6.21 -8.66 8.28
C ALA A 222 4.87 -7.90 8.17
N GLU A 223 3.81 -8.42 8.80
CA GLU A 223 2.50 -7.78 8.84
C GLU A 223 2.53 -6.46 9.63
N LEU A 224 3.21 -6.41 10.78
CA LEU A 224 3.39 -5.17 11.53
C LEU A 224 4.11 -4.11 10.67
N ARG A 225 5.19 -4.48 9.98
CA ARG A 225 5.94 -3.57 9.11
C ARG A 225 5.14 -3.10 7.89
N ARG A 226 4.27 -3.97 7.37
CA ARG A 226 3.34 -3.58 6.31
C ARG A 226 2.40 -2.47 6.78
N LEU A 227 1.85 -2.61 7.99
CA LEU A 227 0.99 -1.60 8.61
C LEU A 227 1.75 -0.30 8.95
N GLU A 228 3.01 -0.40 9.37
CA GLU A 228 3.89 0.75 9.61
C GLU A 228 4.29 1.49 8.33
N GLY A 229 4.07 0.92 7.14
CA GLY A 229 4.50 1.48 5.87
C GLY A 229 6.02 1.48 5.66
N THR A 230 6.78 0.80 6.52
CA THR A 230 8.26 0.80 6.51
C THR A 230 8.87 -0.25 5.57
N SER A 231 8.05 -1.14 5.00
CA SER A 231 8.49 -2.22 4.12
C SER A 231 9.31 -1.75 2.90
N PRO A 232 8.93 -0.68 2.14
CA PRO A 232 9.68 -0.24 0.97
C PRO A 232 11.08 0.26 1.32
N GLN A 233 11.22 1.00 2.41
CA GLN A 233 12.52 1.56 2.85
C GLN A 233 13.53 0.48 3.22
N ARG A 234 13.06 -0.60 3.86
CA ARG A 234 13.93 -1.69 4.31
C ARG A 234 14.37 -2.62 3.17
N PHE A 235 13.52 -2.81 2.17
CA PHE A 235 13.84 -3.61 1.00
C PHE A 235 14.49 -2.81 -0.14
N ARG A 236 14.78 -1.52 0.08
CA ARG A 236 15.37 -0.60 -0.92
C ARG A 236 14.60 -0.62 -2.25
N LEU A 237 13.29 -0.78 -2.17
CA LEU A 237 12.45 -0.64 -3.33
C LEU A 237 12.43 0.85 -3.72
N PRO A 238 12.66 1.21 -5.00
CA PRO A 238 12.53 2.59 -5.44
C PRO A 238 11.10 3.03 -5.16
N ALA A 239 10.95 4.19 -4.53
CA ALA A 239 9.68 4.89 -4.48
C ALA A 239 9.47 5.49 -5.88
N GLU A 240 8.62 4.90 -6.70
CA GLU A 240 8.14 5.49 -7.94
C GLU A 240 7.08 6.57 -7.67
#